data_fd1178714f5f806c732b55aa7806f17d
#
_entry.id   fd1178714f5f806c732b55aa7806f17d
#
_cell.length_a   1.000
_cell.length_b   1.000
_cell.length_c   1.000
_cell.angle_alpha   90.00
_cell.angle_beta   90.00
_cell.angle_gamma   90.00
#
_symmetry.space_group_name_H-M   'P 1'
#
loop_
_entity.id
_entity.type
_entity.pdbx_description
1 polymer ?
#
loop_
_entity_poly.entity_id
_entity_poly.type
_entity_poly.pdbx_seq_one_letter_code
_entity_poly.pdbx_strand_id
1 'polypeptide(L)'
;MRKSINSTEVHRHKNPIPHAPIIKGLMISSAISGIDNKTGNYPKEKNTQIEEAFNNMHKILKEANADFKDVLKVDLYFNDKSDRKYVNPIWMKLFPDNNNMPARHSHLASLDGDCIMQIVFTAVVSS
;
A
#
# COMPACT_ATOMS: atom_id res chain seq x y z
N MET A 1 -18.31 -10.62 10.79
CA MET A 1 -17.97 -9.47 11.66
C MET A 1 -16.65 -8.86 11.21
N ARG A 2 -16.60 -7.54 11.18
CA ARG A 2 -15.39 -6.83 10.77
C ARG A 2 -14.24 -7.06 11.76
N LYS A 3 -13.05 -7.27 11.23
CA LYS A 3 -11.83 -7.48 12.01
C LYS A 3 -10.75 -6.50 11.53
N SER A 4 -10.03 -5.90 12.47
CA SER A 4 -8.89 -5.04 12.18
C SER A 4 -7.64 -5.89 11.95
N ILE A 5 -6.95 -5.64 10.84
CA ILE A 5 -5.66 -6.26 10.53
C ILE A 5 -4.58 -5.21 10.74
N ASN A 6 -3.56 -5.56 11.51
CA ASN A 6 -2.42 -4.70 11.79
C ASN A 6 -1.14 -5.52 11.72
N SER A 7 -0.08 -4.95 11.16
CA SER A 7 1.25 -5.56 11.15
C SER A 7 2.16 -4.82 12.12
N THR A 8 2.86 -5.55 12.97
CA THR A 8 3.87 -4.96 13.86
C THR A 8 5.11 -4.49 13.10
N GLU A 9 5.25 -4.92 11.85
CA GLU A 9 6.38 -4.55 10.99
C GLU A 9 6.11 -3.30 10.16
N VAL A 10 4.92 -2.71 10.30
CA VAL A 10 4.52 -1.49 9.59
C VAL A 10 4.21 -0.40 10.60
N HIS A 11 4.68 0.81 10.31
CA HIS A 11 4.46 1.97 11.17
C HIS A 11 2.95 2.19 11.38
N ARG A 12 2.54 2.38 12.65
CA ARG A 12 1.12 2.58 12.99
C ARG A 12 0.71 4.03 12.74
N HIS A 13 -0.54 4.19 12.35
CA HIS A 13 -1.16 5.52 12.26
C HIS A 13 -1.22 6.17 13.64
N LYS A 14 -1.11 7.50 13.68
CA LYS A 14 -1.28 8.26 14.93
C LYS A 14 -2.73 8.27 15.38
N ASN A 15 -3.65 8.26 14.43
CA ASN A 15 -5.08 8.21 14.70
C ASN A 15 -5.50 6.76 15.00
N PRO A 16 -6.64 6.55 15.67
CA PRO A 16 -7.09 5.20 16.05
C PRO A 16 -7.73 4.46 14.87
N ILE A 17 -6.91 4.15 13.87
CA ILE A 17 -7.35 3.41 12.67
C ILE A 17 -6.44 2.22 12.42
N PRO A 18 -6.97 1.09 11.91
CA PRO A 18 -6.17 -0.09 11.60
C PRO A 18 -5.41 0.09 10.28
N HIS A 19 -4.45 -0.78 10.02
CA HIS A 19 -3.83 -0.83 8.70
C HIS A 19 -4.85 -1.27 7.64
N ALA A 20 -5.68 -2.27 7.93
CA ALA A 20 -6.74 -2.68 7.01
C ALA A 20 -7.82 -3.47 7.76
N PRO A 21 -9.10 -3.10 7.63
CA PRO A 21 -10.18 -3.96 8.09
C PRO A 21 -10.48 -5.05 7.06
N ILE A 22 -11.06 -6.15 7.53
CA ILE A 22 -11.51 -7.24 6.69
C ILE A 22 -12.88 -7.72 7.16
N ILE A 23 -13.78 -8.01 6.22
CA ILE A 23 -15.07 -8.64 6.50
C ILE A 23 -15.47 -9.52 5.30
N LYS A 24 -15.81 -10.79 5.58
CA LYS A 24 -16.22 -11.74 4.52
C LYS A 24 -15.22 -11.82 3.37
N GLY A 25 -13.92 -11.75 3.68
CA GLY A 25 -12.86 -11.77 2.68
C GLY A 25 -12.57 -10.45 2.01
N LEU A 26 -13.45 -9.45 2.11
CA LEU A 26 -13.18 -8.12 1.54
C LEU A 26 -12.28 -7.33 2.50
N MET A 27 -11.14 -6.91 1.99
CA MET A 27 -10.12 -6.17 2.74
C MET A 27 -9.83 -4.86 2.03
N ILE A 28 -9.90 -3.76 2.78
CA ILE A 28 -9.61 -2.42 2.26
C ILE A 28 -8.65 -1.74 3.22
N SER A 29 -7.55 -1.19 2.72
CA SER A 29 -6.57 -0.57 3.60
C SER A 29 -6.90 0.88 3.92
N SER A 30 -6.41 1.34 5.07
CA SER A 30 -6.16 2.76 5.31
C SER A 30 -4.96 3.18 4.46
N ALA A 31 -4.59 4.46 4.47
CA ALA A 31 -3.47 4.94 3.69
C ALA A 31 -2.15 4.30 4.17
N ILE A 32 -1.39 3.76 3.22
CA ILE A 32 -0.08 3.13 3.47
C ILE A 32 0.98 4.01 2.84
N SER A 33 1.95 4.43 3.63
CA SER A 33 3.07 5.24 3.14
C SER A 33 4.36 4.43 3.12
N GLY A 34 5.40 5.04 2.56
CA GLY A 34 6.74 4.44 2.50
C GLY A 34 7.61 4.75 3.71
N ILE A 35 7.01 4.89 4.89
CA ILE A 35 7.80 5.05 6.13
C ILE A 35 8.57 3.77 6.39
N ASP A 36 9.88 3.92 6.65
CA ASP A 36 10.70 2.83 7.14
C ASP A 36 10.39 2.61 8.62
N ASN A 37 9.87 1.44 8.96
CA ASN A 37 9.48 1.14 10.34
C ASN A 37 10.66 1.14 11.31
N LYS A 38 11.87 0.88 10.84
CA LYS A 38 13.07 0.86 11.69
C LYS A 38 13.48 2.25 12.12
N THR A 39 13.37 3.24 11.24
CA THR A 39 13.80 4.62 11.50
C THR A 39 12.65 5.54 11.86
N GLY A 40 11.42 5.22 11.42
CA GLY A 40 10.27 6.08 11.56
C GLY A 40 10.26 7.22 10.54
N ASN A 41 11.15 7.19 9.54
CA ASN A 41 11.32 8.26 8.57
C ASN A 41 11.03 7.78 7.15
N TYR A 42 10.77 8.74 6.26
CA TYR A 42 10.66 8.46 4.83
C TYR A 42 12.04 8.35 4.19
N PRO A 43 12.29 7.31 3.37
CA PRO A 43 13.49 7.28 2.55
C PRO A 43 13.57 8.54 1.66
N LYS A 44 14.75 9.09 1.48
CA LYS A 44 14.95 10.32 0.70
C LYS A 44 14.80 10.09 -0.81
N GLU A 45 15.26 8.94 -1.28
CA GLU A 45 15.15 8.59 -2.70
C GLU A 45 13.72 8.21 -3.02
N LYS A 46 13.13 8.81 -4.06
CA LYS A 46 11.74 8.60 -4.42
C LYS A 46 11.43 7.14 -4.75
N ASN A 47 12.28 6.50 -5.55
CA ASN A 47 12.10 5.10 -5.89
C ASN A 47 12.17 4.20 -4.64
N THR A 48 13.06 4.49 -3.71
CA THR A 48 13.18 3.73 -2.45
C THR A 48 11.96 3.92 -1.58
N GLN A 49 11.44 5.15 -1.48
CA GLN A 49 10.24 5.42 -0.70
C GLN A 49 9.03 4.69 -1.27
N ILE A 50 8.86 4.70 -2.59
CA ILE A 50 7.75 4.01 -3.25
C ILE A 50 7.87 2.50 -3.07
N GLU A 51 9.07 1.96 -3.23
CA GLU A 51 9.34 0.55 -3.00
C GLU A 51 8.99 0.14 -1.56
N GLU A 52 9.34 0.97 -0.58
CA GLU A 52 9.02 0.73 0.83
C GLU A 52 7.50 0.74 1.07
N ALA A 53 6.76 1.61 0.38
CA ALA A 53 5.30 1.63 0.49
C ALA A 53 4.69 0.30 0.04
N PHE A 54 5.17 -0.28 -1.07
CA PHE A 54 4.71 -1.59 -1.52
C PHE A 54 5.16 -2.71 -0.59
N ASN A 55 6.34 -2.60 0.02
CA ASN A 55 6.79 -3.56 1.04
C ASN A 55 5.88 -3.52 2.26
N ASN A 56 5.49 -2.32 2.71
CA ASN A 56 4.55 -2.17 3.82
C ASN A 56 3.19 -2.76 3.47
N MET A 57 2.71 -2.54 2.26
CA MET A 57 1.48 -3.16 1.76
C MET A 57 1.56 -4.68 1.83
N HIS A 58 2.68 -5.26 1.40
CA HIS A 58 2.88 -6.71 1.42
C HIS A 58 2.81 -7.26 2.85
N LYS A 59 3.44 -6.59 3.80
CA LYS A 59 3.42 -6.99 5.21
C LYS A 59 2.01 -7.01 5.77
N ILE A 60 1.19 -6.01 5.41
CA ILE A 60 -0.21 -5.93 5.85
C ILE A 60 -1.03 -7.07 5.23
N LEU A 61 -0.85 -7.34 3.93
CA LEU A 61 -1.51 -8.45 3.27
C LEU A 61 -1.17 -9.78 3.95
N LYS A 62 0.09 -10.00 4.29
CA LYS A 62 0.55 -11.23 4.92
C LYS A 62 -0.11 -11.47 6.29
N GLU A 63 -0.42 -10.44 7.03
CA GLU A 63 -1.14 -10.57 8.31
C GLU A 63 -2.54 -11.17 8.13
N ALA A 64 -3.12 -11.04 6.95
CA ALA A 64 -4.41 -11.63 6.61
C ALA A 64 -4.26 -12.93 5.81
N ASN A 65 -3.07 -13.51 5.74
CA ASN A 65 -2.74 -14.67 4.90
C ASN A 65 -3.06 -14.41 3.42
N ALA A 66 -2.91 -13.16 3.00
CA ALA A 66 -3.13 -12.72 1.62
C ALA A 66 -1.81 -12.39 0.94
N ASP A 67 -1.87 -12.14 -0.36
CA ASP A 67 -0.71 -11.72 -1.14
C ASP A 67 -1.16 -10.78 -2.25
N PHE A 68 -0.23 -10.28 -3.05
CA PHE A 68 -0.53 -9.38 -4.17
C PHE A 68 -1.53 -9.98 -5.16
N LYS A 69 -1.56 -11.29 -5.32
CA LYS A 69 -2.53 -11.97 -6.20
C LYS A 69 -3.98 -11.76 -5.78
N ASP A 70 -4.22 -11.39 -4.52
CA ASP A 70 -5.56 -11.19 -3.97
C ASP A 70 -6.04 -9.76 -4.15
N VAL A 71 -5.18 -8.86 -4.62
CA VAL A 71 -5.46 -7.43 -4.76
C VAL A 71 -6.22 -7.18 -6.06
N LEU A 72 -7.34 -6.46 -5.97
CA LEU A 72 -8.17 -6.10 -7.13
C LEU A 72 -7.93 -4.67 -7.59
N LYS A 73 -7.62 -3.79 -6.66
CA LYS A 73 -7.42 -2.37 -6.99
C LYS A 73 -6.37 -1.75 -6.08
N VAL A 74 -5.54 -0.90 -6.68
CA VAL A 74 -4.57 -0.09 -5.96
C VAL A 74 -4.84 1.38 -6.31
N ASP A 75 -5.25 2.16 -5.32
CA ASP A 75 -5.35 3.61 -5.43
C ASP A 75 -4.05 4.23 -4.93
N LEU A 76 -3.45 5.10 -5.74
CA LEU A 76 -2.20 5.77 -5.42
C LEU A 76 -2.47 7.27 -5.29
N TYR A 77 -1.95 7.88 -4.23
CA TYR A 77 -2.10 9.30 -3.94
C TYR A 77 -0.73 9.95 -3.98
N PHE A 78 -0.59 11.03 -4.77
CA PHE A 78 0.68 11.73 -4.99
C PHE A 78 0.52 13.22 -4.75
N ASN A 79 1.56 13.86 -4.20
CA ASN A 79 1.70 15.33 -4.24
C ASN A 79 1.96 15.80 -5.67
N ASP A 80 2.77 15.04 -6.40
CA ASP A 80 3.14 15.30 -7.79
C ASP A 80 2.86 14.05 -8.61
N LYS A 81 1.87 14.11 -9.49
CA LYS A 81 1.47 12.97 -10.31
C LYS A 81 2.57 12.48 -11.26
N SER A 82 3.56 13.32 -11.56
CA SER A 82 4.70 12.88 -12.38
C SER A 82 5.52 11.80 -11.67
N ASP A 83 5.41 11.69 -10.34
CA ASP A 83 6.12 10.66 -9.57
C ASP A 83 5.59 9.25 -9.82
N ARG A 84 4.44 9.10 -10.48
CA ARG A 84 3.91 7.78 -10.87
C ARG A 84 4.88 6.99 -11.75
N LYS A 85 5.82 7.65 -12.41
CA LYS A 85 6.86 6.98 -13.21
C LYS A 85 7.74 6.05 -12.37
N TYR A 86 7.90 6.35 -11.08
CA TYR A 86 8.69 5.51 -10.16
C TYR A 86 7.92 4.26 -9.72
N VAL A 87 6.60 4.22 -9.93
CA VAL A 87 5.77 3.06 -9.60
C VAL A 87 5.91 1.96 -10.65
N ASN A 88 6.04 2.33 -11.92
CA ASN A 88 6.00 1.36 -13.01
C ASN A 88 7.03 0.23 -12.89
N PRO A 89 8.30 0.48 -12.52
CA PRO A 89 9.26 -0.62 -12.36
C PRO A 89 8.86 -1.63 -11.27
N ILE A 90 8.39 -1.16 -10.11
CA ILE A 90 7.97 -2.07 -9.04
C ILE A 90 6.66 -2.77 -9.40
N TRP A 91 5.73 -2.05 -10.05
CA TRP A 91 4.46 -2.60 -10.50
C TRP A 91 4.67 -3.80 -11.44
N MET A 92 5.57 -3.68 -12.39
CA MET A 92 5.87 -4.74 -13.36
C MET A 92 6.53 -5.95 -12.72
N LYS A 93 7.29 -5.74 -11.64
CA LYS A 93 7.85 -6.85 -10.87
C LYS A 93 6.78 -7.60 -10.08
N LEU A 94 5.82 -6.87 -9.50
CA LEU A 94 4.76 -7.46 -8.69
C LEU A 94 3.67 -8.11 -9.54
N PHE A 95 3.38 -7.54 -10.70
CA PHE A 95 2.32 -7.97 -11.61
C PHE A 95 2.87 -8.15 -13.02
N PRO A 96 3.65 -9.23 -13.26
CA PRO A 96 4.32 -9.41 -14.56
C PRO A 96 3.40 -9.89 -15.68
N ASP A 97 2.21 -10.42 -15.35
CA ASP A 97 1.26 -10.94 -16.34
C ASP A 97 0.26 -9.84 -16.72
N ASN A 98 0.33 -9.36 -17.97
CA ASN A 98 -0.55 -8.32 -18.48
C ASN A 98 -2.04 -8.67 -18.40
N ASN A 99 -2.35 -9.98 -18.35
CA ASN A 99 -3.74 -10.46 -18.31
C ASN A 99 -4.22 -10.68 -16.88
N ASN A 100 -3.37 -10.44 -15.89
CA ASN A 100 -3.69 -10.69 -14.49
C ASN A 100 -3.00 -9.68 -13.59
N MET A 101 -3.57 -8.49 -13.50
CA MET A 101 -3.08 -7.44 -12.62
C MET A 101 -4.26 -6.64 -12.06
N PRO A 102 -4.09 -5.99 -10.92
CA PRO A 102 -5.16 -5.17 -10.33
C PRO A 102 -5.39 -3.90 -11.14
N ALA A 103 -6.57 -3.30 -10.95
CA ALA A 103 -6.82 -1.94 -11.40
C ALA A 103 -5.92 -0.98 -10.63
N ARG A 104 -5.57 0.14 -11.26
CA ARG A 104 -4.73 1.18 -10.65
C ARG A 104 -5.29 2.56 -10.99
N HIS A 105 -5.39 3.42 -9.98
CA HIS A 105 -5.87 4.79 -10.16
C HIS A 105 -4.96 5.75 -9.40
N SER A 106 -4.47 6.77 -10.09
CA SER A 106 -3.62 7.80 -9.48
C SER A 106 -4.44 9.04 -9.17
N HIS A 107 -4.25 9.57 -7.97
CA HIS A 107 -4.95 10.74 -7.44
C HIS A 107 -3.94 11.81 -7.05
N LEU A 108 -4.31 13.07 -7.23
CA LEU A 108 -3.55 14.19 -6.68
C LEU A 108 -4.03 14.45 -5.26
N ALA A 109 -3.11 14.62 -4.32
CA ALA A 109 -3.44 14.84 -2.92
C ALA A 109 -2.34 15.66 -2.24
N SER A 110 -2.71 16.36 -1.16
CA SER A 110 -1.73 17.01 -0.30
C SER A 110 -1.28 16.02 0.77
N LEU A 111 -0.03 15.60 0.70
CA LEU A 111 0.55 14.64 1.65
C LEU A 111 1.51 15.39 2.59
N ASP A 112 1.55 14.94 3.84
CA ASP A 112 2.33 15.62 4.88
C ASP A 112 3.84 15.34 4.77
N GLY A 113 4.63 16.35 5.10
CA GLY A 113 6.09 16.22 5.21
C GLY A 113 6.74 15.70 3.94
N ASP A 114 7.62 14.74 4.10
CA ASP A 114 8.40 14.14 3.01
C ASP A 114 7.69 12.98 2.30
N CYS A 115 6.42 12.75 2.62
CA CYS A 115 5.63 11.69 1.98
C CYS A 115 5.34 12.05 0.53
N ILE A 116 5.75 11.22 -0.42
CA ILE A 116 5.52 11.48 -1.85
C ILE A 116 4.36 10.65 -2.40
N MET A 117 4.02 9.55 -1.75
CA MET A 117 2.96 8.66 -2.23
C MET A 117 2.32 7.88 -1.08
N GLN A 118 1.01 7.68 -1.18
CA GLN A 118 0.27 6.76 -0.31
C GLN A 118 -0.48 5.74 -1.15
N ILE A 119 -0.64 4.53 -0.61
CA ILE A 119 -1.38 3.44 -1.22
C ILE A 119 -2.64 3.17 -0.41
N VAL A 120 -3.76 2.97 -1.12
CA VAL A 120 -4.97 2.36 -0.56
C VAL A 120 -5.33 1.19 -1.47
N PHE A 121 -5.42 -0.01 -0.90
CA PHE A 121 -5.74 -1.19 -1.72
C PHE A 121 -7.08 -1.80 -1.35
N THR A 122 -7.64 -2.52 -2.32
CA THR A 122 -8.82 -3.37 -2.15
C THR A 122 -8.43 -4.79 -2.55
N ALA A 123 -8.68 -5.75 -1.66
CA ALA A 123 -8.34 -7.15 -1.89
C ALA A 123 -9.49 -8.05 -1.48
N VAL A 124 -9.54 -9.23 -2.08
CA VAL A 124 -10.47 -10.28 -1.66
C VAL A 124 -9.64 -11.48 -1.25
N VAL A 125 -9.77 -11.86 0.01
CA VAL A 125 -8.97 -12.91 0.62
C VAL A 125 -9.81 -14.17 0.71
N SER A 126 -9.29 -15.26 0.14
CA SER A 126 -9.93 -16.57 0.24
C SER A 126 -9.80 -17.12 1.64
N SER A 127 -10.84 -17.73 2.13
CA SER A 127 -10.82 -18.40 3.42
C SER A 127 -10.13 -19.77 3.32
#